data_ee3ac425f0ccb50165e6279253b2f6dd
#
_entry.id   ee3ac425f0ccb50165e6279253b2f6dd
#
_cell.length_a   1.000
_cell.length_b   1.000
_cell.length_c   1.000
_cell.angle_alpha   90.00
_cell.angle_beta   90.00
_cell.angle_gamma   90.00
#
_symmetry.space_group_name_H-M   'P 1'
#
loop_
_entity.id
_entity.type
_entity.pdbx_description
1 polymer ?
#
loop_
_entity_poly.entity_id
_entity_poly.type
_entity_poly.pdbx_seq_one_letter_code
_entity_poly.pdbx_strand_id
1 'polypeptide(L)'
;MPSRPRSKSPARKPAKSPAPPTRSSARLRQQPPASSAPVDRAALLNAGLLAVWFCTSIYFNYLTPEFNTHLSDKTDITMVELLSASAYGVVVLSLCGLPLLPARALYKPMALVGFCHLWACKLFIMAVCGEGALPVSLAQTIRAANPVFVVAVSFLFAGARYSPQVLLSLVPLVAGFAMTTLAEVDFHLQAFLYAVGSVTILVVMSLISKAAFSGKDAAAPHWAQVQLWSCAIASLMLAPVWVGEGGPARVAAALSHAELGGAFQRLIALNGAMYYAEQVMQFKAIESYATLTYGVIDTIRRLCIVVCTGYFLRGETFNTSKSVGVGVVCVGAIYYNKVKDQLASAAAAKKKKN
;
A
#
# COMPACT_ATOMS: atom_id res chain seq x y z
N MET A 1 -46.71 34.68 59.65
CA MET A 1 -45.56 34.49 58.70
C MET A 1 -45.75 35.45 57.55
N PRO A 2 -44.85 36.40 57.31
CA PRO A 2 -45.14 37.49 56.36
C PRO A 2 -44.58 37.11 54.93
N SER A 3 -45.40 37.55 53.99
CA SER A 3 -45.19 37.46 52.53
C SER A 3 -44.09 38.42 52.03
N ARG A 4 -43.21 37.92 51.17
CA ARG A 4 -42.19 38.71 50.44
C ARG A 4 -42.78 39.39 49.21
N PRO A 5 -42.40 40.63 48.91
CA PRO A 5 -42.89 41.35 47.74
C PRO A 5 -42.17 40.98 46.44
N ARG A 6 -42.93 40.95 45.34
CA ARG A 6 -42.43 40.78 43.93
C ARG A 6 -41.73 42.09 43.51
N SER A 7 -40.46 41.93 43.02
CA SER A 7 -39.75 42.99 42.32
C SER A 7 -40.18 43.05 40.85
N LYS A 8 -40.57 44.23 40.39
CA LYS A 8 -40.92 44.57 39.00
C LYS A 8 -39.63 44.77 38.20
N SER A 9 -39.43 44.00 37.10
CA SER A 9 -38.40 44.25 36.09
C SER A 9 -38.78 45.43 35.18
N PRO A 10 -37.82 46.29 34.76
CA PRO A 10 -38.12 47.42 33.89
C PRO A 10 -38.22 46.98 32.41
N ALA A 11 -39.15 47.63 31.71
CA ALA A 11 -39.44 47.39 30.27
C ALA A 11 -38.24 47.70 29.34
N ARG A 12 -37.92 46.77 28.45
CA ARG A 12 -36.89 46.92 27.43
C ARG A 12 -37.47 47.69 26.23
N LYS A 13 -36.85 48.81 25.85
CA LYS A 13 -37.16 49.60 24.66
C LYS A 13 -36.85 48.79 23.36
N PRO A 14 -37.67 48.95 22.30
CA PRO A 14 -37.40 48.25 21.02
C PRO A 14 -36.19 48.87 20.33
N ALA A 15 -35.29 47.97 19.84
CA ALA A 15 -34.12 48.32 19.06
C ALA A 15 -34.55 48.72 17.63
N LYS A 16 -33.99 49.84 17.14
CA LYS A 16 -34.16 50.33 15.77
C LYS A 16 -33.50 49.38 14.77
N SER A 17 -34.22 49.01 13.69
CA SER A 17 -33.70 48.28 12.53
C SER A 17 -32.54 49.03 11.86
N PRO A 18 -31.45 48.35 11.44
CA PRO A 18 -30.41 48.98 10.62
C PRO A 18 -30.87 49.14 9.16
N ALA A 19 -30.52 50.30 8.58
CA ALA A 19 -30.81 50.67 7.21
C ALA A 19 -30.06 49.76 6.21
N PRO A 20 -30.58 49.57 4.95
CA PRO A 20 -29.94 48.75 3.95
C PRO A 20 -28.60 49.36 3.46
N PRO A 21 -27.58 48.54 3.17
CA PRO A 21 -26.30 49.05 2.69
C PRO A 21 -26.40 49.63 1.26
N THR A 22 -25.96 50.86 1.10
CA THR A 22 -25.76 51.56 -0.16
C THR A 22 -24.80 50.78 -1.05
N ARG A 23 -25.16 50.62 -2.35
CA ARG A 23 -24.29 50.10 -3.42
C ARG A 23 -22.97 50.84 -3.44
N SER A 24 -21.91 50.25 -2.92
CA SER A 24 -20.53 50.67 -3.12
C SER A 24 -19.98 49.90 -4.33
N SER A 25 -19.53 50.68 -5.31
CA SER A 25 -18.89 50.31 -6.56
C SER A 25 -17.89 49.14 -6.39
N ALA A 26 -18.13 48.08 -7.15
CA ALA A 26 -17.19 46.99 -7.33
C ALA A 26 -15.92 47.55 -8.00
N ARG A 27 -14.92 47.86 -7.22
CA ARG A 27 -13.53 47.95 -7.72
C ARG A 27 -13.08 46.54 -8.07
N LEU A 28 -12.97 46.27 -9.34
CA LEU A 28 -12.15 45.17 -9.87
C LEU A 28 -10.76 45.28 -9.25
N ARG A 29 -10.51 44.52 -8.20
CA ARG A 29 -9.12 44.24 -7.76
C ARG A 29 -8.47 43.46 -8.89
N GLN A 30 -7.63 44.12 -9.65
CA GLN A 30 -6.61 43.49 -10.47
C GLN A 30 -5.81 42.57 -9.50
N GLN A 31 -5.93 41.26 -9.69
CA GLN A 31 -5.01 40.31 -9.08
C GLN A 31 -3.60 40.68 -9.54
N PRO A 32 -2.64 40.86 -8.61
CA PRO A 32 -1.25 41.00 -9.01
C PRO A 32 -0.82 39.75 -9.77
N PRO A 33 0.12 39.85 -10.75
CA PRO A 33 0.63 38.69 -11.44
C PRO A 33 1.14 37.71 -10.43
N ALA A 34 0.86 36.41 -10.66
CA ALA A 34 1.26 35.30 -9.80
C ALA A 34 2.78 35.40 -9.55
N SER A 35 3.17 35.98 -8.44
CA SER A 35 4.52 35.87 -7.93
C SER A 35 4.73 34.38 -7.66
N SER A 36 5.83 33.82 -8.14
CA SER A 36 6.28 32.47 -7.86
C SER A 36 6.13 32.20 -6.35
N ALA A 37 5.06 31.48 -5.97
CA ALA A 37 4.87 31.10 -4.58
C ALA A 37 6.12 30.34 -4.13
N PRO A 38 6.69 30.61 -2.95
CA PRO A 38 7.83 29.86 -2.46
C PRO A 38 7.45 28.39 -2.46
N VAL A 39 8.25 27.58 -3.13
CA VAL A 39 8.03 26.13 -3.21
C VAL A 39 7.91 25.62 -1.79
N ASP A 40 6.74 25.08 -1.44
CA ASP A 40 6.49 24.58 -0.09
C ASP A 40 7.46 23.41 0.16
N ARG A 41 8.38 23.60 1.11
CA ARG A 41 9.40 22.61 1.47
C ARG A 41 8.77 21.28 1.84
N ALA A 42 7.59 21.28 2.47
CA ALA A 42 6.88 20.07 2.80
C ALA A 42 6.35 19.34 1.56
N ALA A 43 5.84 20.09 0.56
CA ALA A 43 5.42 19.52 -0.71
C ALA A 43 6.60 18.91 -1.48
N LEU A 44 7.75 19.58 -1.49
CA LEU A 44 8.97 19.08 -2.13
C LEU A 44 9.48 17.80 -1.44
N LEU A 45 9.50 17.78 -0.10
CA LEU A 45 9.89 16.61 0.68
C LEU A 45 8.97 15.42 0.40
N ASN A 46 7.66 15.64 0.39
CA ASN A 46 6.68 14.60 0.10
C ASN A 46 6.82 14.06 -1.33
N ALA A 47 7.07 14.92 -2.32
CA ALA A 47 7.35 14.50 -3.69
C ALA A 47 8.65 13.66 -3.77
N GLY A 48 9.69 14.04 -3.03
CA GLY A 48 10.93 13.27 -2.94
C GLY A 48 10.71 11.88 -2.32
N LEU A 49 9.95 11.79 -1.25
CA LEU A 49 9.60 10.50 -0.62
C LEU A 49 8.79 9.59 -1.56
N LEU A 50 7.85 10.15 -2.33
CA LEU A 50 7.10 9.39 -3.34
C LEU A 50 8.01 8.91 -4.46
N ALA A 51 8.94 9.73 -4.94
CA ALA A 51 9.91 9.35 -5.96
C ALA A 51 10.80 8.18 -5.46
N VAL A 52 11.29 8.26 -4.23
CA VAL A 52 12.05 7.16 -3.60
C VAL A 52 11.21 5.90 -3.55
N TRP A 53 9.95 5.99 -3.11
CA TRP A 53 9.06 4.83 -3.04
C TRP A 53 8.85 4.18 -4.42
N PHE A 54 8.66 4.99 -5.46
CA PHE A 54 8.46 4.48 -6.83
C PHE A 54 9.73 3.80 -7.35
N CYS A 55 10.90 4.43 -7.19
CA CYS A 55 12.18 3.85 -7.59
C CYS A 55 12.48 2.54 -6.87
N THR A 56 12.32 2.50 -5.55
CA THR A 56 12.57 1.28 -4.76
C THR A 56 11.62 0.16 -5.17
N SER A 57 10.34 0.48 -5.45
CA SER A 57 9.38 -0.50 -5.93
C SER A 57 9.73 -1.07 -7.31
N ILE A 58 10.19 -0.23 -8.24
CA ILE A 58 10.63 -0.65 -9.58
C ILE A 58 11.81 -1.61 -9.46
N TYR A 59 12.84 -1.23 -8.71
CA TYR A 59 14.04 -2.04 -8.54
C TYR A 59 13.78 -3.33 -7.76
N PHE A 60 12.98 -3.29 -6.70
CA PHE A 60 12.58 -4.50 -5.98
C PHE A 60 11.92 -5.52 -6.91
N ASN A 61 10.95 -5.10 -7.70
CA ASN A 61 10.25 -6.00 -8.64
C ASN A 61 11.14 -6.46 -9.81
N TYR A 62 12.19 -5.72 -10.14
CA TYR A 62 13.21 -6.15 -11.10
C TYR A 62 14.13 -7.21 -10.51
N LEU A 63 14.59 -7.03 -9.27
CA LEU A 63 15.59 -7.89 -8.63
C LEU A 63 15.00 -9.22 -8.12
N THR A 64 13.74 -9.24 -7.67
CA THR A 64 13.15 -10.45 -7.07
C THR A 64 13.21 -11.69 -7.97
N PRO A 65 12.84 -11.66 -9.26
CA PRO A 65 12.97 -12.84 -10.10
C PRO A 65 14.43 -13.26 -10.39
N GLU A 66 15.41 -12.38 -10.20
CA GLU A 66 16.83 -12.72 -10.38
C GLU A 66 17.34 -13.75 -9.37
N PHE A 67 16.66 -13.93 -8.22
CA PHE A 67 16.99 -14.99 -7.28
C PHE A 67 16.93 -16.40 -7.89
N ASN A 68 16.12 -16.61 -8.95
CA ASN A 68 16.05 -17.89 -9.63
C ASN A 68 17.38 -18.34 -10.26
N THR A 69 18.31 -17.41 -10.54
CA THR A 69 19.64 -17.74 -11.07
C THR A 69 20.56 -18.36 -10.02
N HIS A 70 20.21 -18.17 -8.73
CA HIS A 70 21.04 -18.62 -7.60
C HIS A 70 20.33 -19.67 -6.74
N LEU A 71 19.02 -19.60 -6.61
CA LEU A 71 18.20 -20.46 -5.75
C LEU A 71 17.03 -21.05 -6.53
N SER A 72 16.89 -22.37 -6.51
CA SER A 72 15.75 -23.08 -7.14
C SER A 72 14.53 -23.15 -6.22
N ASP A 73 14.75 -23.18 -4.91
CA ASP A 73 13.68 -23.31 -3.93
C ASP A 73 13.06 -21.95 -3.56
N LYS A 74 11.74 -21.85 -3.69
CA LYS A 74 10.97 -20.62 -3.37
C LYS A 74 10.93 -20.32 -1.88
N THR A 75 11.12 -21.35 -1.04
CA THR A 75 11.23 -21.17 0.43
C THR A 75 12.53 -20.46 0.76
N ASP A 76 13.63 -20.81 0.08
CA ASP A 76 14.94 -20.15 0.25
C ASP A 76 14.86 -18.68 -0.17
N ILE A 77 14.27 -18.38 -1.34
CA ILE A 77 14.09 -17.01 -1.83
C ILE A 77 13.27 -16.20 -0.83
N THR A 78 12.10 -16.73 -0.40
CA THR A 78 11.24 -16.06 0.57
C THR A 78 11.99 -15.77 1.89
N MET A 79 12.74 -16.75 2.38
CA MET A 79 13.48 -16.61 3.65
C MET A 79 14.58 -15.56 3.55
N VAL A 80 15.34 -15.56 2.45
CA VAL A 80 16.39 -14.58 2.20
C VAL A 80 15.85 -13.16 2.10
N GLU A 81 14.72 -12.95 1.41
CA GLU A 81 14.07 -11.63 1.35
C GLU A 81 13.59 -11.16 2.72
N LEU A 82 12.91 -12.01 3.49
CA LEU A 82 12.40 -11.64 4.81
C LEU A 82 13.52 -11.37 5.82
N LEU A 83 14.59 -12.18 5.83
CA LEU A 83 15.73 -12.00 6.71
C LEU A 83 16.51 -10.73 6.37
N SER A 84 16.79 -10.48 5.09
CA SER A 84 17.50 -9.29 4.64
C SER A 84 16.72 -8.02 4.99
N ALA A 85 15.41 -7.99 4.74
CA ALA A 85 14.55 -6.86 5.13
C ALA A 85 14.48 -6.66 6.65
N SER A 86 14.48 -7.75 7.43
CA SER A 86 14.54 -7.67 8.90
C SER A 86 15.87 -7.07 9.37
N ALA A 87 16.99 -7.50 8.77
CA ALA A 87 18.32 -6.97 9.09
C ALA A 87 18.41 -5.46 8.82
N TYR A 88 17.94 -5.00 7.65
CA TYR A 88 17.84 -3.57 7.35
C TYR A 88 16.94 -2.82 8.34
N GLY A 89 15.82 -3.44 8.76
CA GLY A 89 14.93 -2.88 9.78
C GLY A 89 15.63 -2.66 11.12
N VAL A 90 16.39 -3.65 11.59
CA VAL A 90 17.17 -3.52 12.83
C VAL A 90 18.19 -2.40 12.71
N VAL A 91 18.96 -2.37 11.62
CA VAL A 91 19.99 -1.33 11.40
C VAL A 91 19.35 0.07 11.38
N VAL A 92 18.29 0.27 10.59
CA VAL A 92 17.67 1.59 10.45
C VAL A 92 17.02 2.06 11.74
N LEU A 93 16.27 1.20 12.47
CA LEU A 93 15.68 1.59 13.74
C LEU A 93 16.76 1.93 14.78
N SER A 94 17.84 1.14 14.83
CA SER A 94 18.97 1.39 15.74
C SER A 94 19.66 2.73 15.43
N LEU A 95 19.93 3.02 14.16
CA LEU A 95 20.54 4.29 13.74
C LEU A 95 19.63 5.50 14.01
N CYS A 96 18.31 5.33 13.89
CA CYS A 96 17.33 6.38 14.17
C CYS A 96 17.03 6.53 15.67
N GLY A 97 17.61 5.70 16.57
CA GLY A 97 17.32 5.72 18.00
C GLY A 97 15.88 5.32 18.35
N LEU A 98 15.21 4.60 17.46
CA LEU A 98 13.83 4.14 17.65
C LEU A 98 13.82 2.82 18.44
N PRO A 99 12.84 2.61 19.34
CA PRO A 99 12.74 1.37 20.08
C PRO A 99 12.52 0.19 19.14
N LEU A 100 13.32 -0.85 19.27
CA LEU A 100 13.19 -2.08 18.48
C LEU A 100 11.91 -2.85 18.84
N LEU A 101 11.55 -2.89 20.12
CA LEU A 101 10.39 -3.63 20.61
C LEU A 101 9.13 -2.76 20.55
N PRO A 102 8.03 -3.27 20.00
CA PRO A 102 6.74 -2.58 20.06
C PRO A 102 6.14 -2.66 21.47
N ALA A 103 5.16 -1.83 21.78
CA ALA A 103 4.42 -1.92 23.02
C ALA A 103 3.72 -3.29 23.14
N ARG A 104 3.65 -3.86 24.36
CA ARG A 104 3.08 -5.21 24.60
C ARG A 104 1.67 -5.40 24.06
N ALA A 105 0.86 -4.34 24.07
CA ALA A 105 -0.50 -4.36 23.51
C ALA A 105 -0.53 -4.65 21.99
N LEU A 106 0.58 -4.41 21.29
CA LEU A 106 0.70 -4.60 19.84
C LEU A 106 1.19 -5.99 19.44
N TYR A 107 1.59 -6.86 20.37
CA TYR A 107 2.14 -8.17 20.05
C TYR A 107 1.17 -9.05 19.26
N LYS A 108 -0.11 -9.11 19.65
CA LYS A 108 -1.13 -9.89 18.95
C LYS A 108 -1.37 -9.39 17.52
N PRO A 109 -1.67 -8.09 17.30
CA PRO A 109 -1.83 -7.59 15.93
C PRO A 109 -0.55 -7.73 15.10
N MET A 110 0.65 -7.56 15.68
CA MET A 110 1.91 -7.76 14.96
C MET A 110 2.12 -9.21 14.55
N ALA A 111 1.81 -10.19 15.44
CA ALA A 111 1.88 -11.60 15.11
C ALA A 111 0.98 -11.95 13.92
N LEU A 112 -0.24 -11.40 13.89
CA LEU A 112 -1.18 -11.64 12.80
C LEU A 112 -0.74 -10.95 11.49
N VAL A 113 -0.20 -9.75 11.58
CA VAL A 113 0.40 -9.04 10.43
C VAL A 113 1.57 -9.85 9.88
N GLY A 114 2.48 -10.36 10.74
CA GLY A 114 3.60 -11.20 10.32
C GLY A 114 3.18 -12.51 9.68
N PHE A 115 2.14 -13.17 10.21
CA PHE A 115 1.55 -14.36 9.58
C PHE A 115 1.02 -14.07 8.18
N CYS A 116 0.24 -13.01 8.04
CA CYS A 116 -0.26 -12.60 6.72
C CYS A 116 0.89 -12.21 5.77
N HIS A 117 1.92 -11.54 6.30
CA HIS A 117 3.08 -11.15 5.51
C HIS A 117 3.83 -12.36 4.96
N LEU A 118 4.07 -13.39 5.78
CA LEU A 118 4.69 -14.65 5.35
C LEU A 118 3.96 -15.24 4.13
N TRP A 119 2.66 -15.46 4.27
CA TRP A 119 1.90 -16.10 3.21
C TRP A 119 1.75 -15.22 1.97
N ALA A 120 1.57 -13.90 2.13
CA ALA A 120 1.53 -12.98 1.02
C ALA A 120 2.85 -12.94 0.24
N CYS A 121 3.98 -12.94 0.94
CA CYS A 121 5.32 -12.96 0.35
C CYS A 121 5.58 -14.30 -0.35
N LYS A 122 5.38 -15.43 0.35
CA LYS A 122 5.62 -16.77 -0.21
C LYS A 122 4.78 -17.01 -1.48
N LEU A 123 3.49 -16.71 -1.44
CA LEU A 123 2.63 -16.84 -2.61
C LEU A 123 3.05 -15.92 -3.75
N PHE A 124 3.55 -14.71 -3.46
CA PHE A 124 4.06 -13.82 -4.49
C PHE A 124 5.32 -14.38 -5.14
N ILE A 125 6.27 -14.87 -4.35
CA ILE A 125 7.48 -15.53 -4.88
C ILE A 125 7.11 -16.74 -5.73
N MET A 126 6.15 -17.56 -5.28
CA MET A 126 5.64 -18.68 -6.08
C MET A 126 4.96 -18.25 -7.38
N ALA A 127 4.43 -17.04 -7.45
CA ALA A 127 3.81 -16.50 -8.65
C ALA A 127 4.82 -15.96 -9.67
N VAL A 128 5.91 -15.33 -9.22
CA VAL A 128 6.84 -14.58 -10.10
C VAL A 128 8.20 -15.23 -10.26
N CYS A 129 8.48 -16.31 -9.51
CA CYS A 129 9.75 -17.02 -9.53
C CYS A 129 9.57 -18.47 -9.97
N GLY A 130 10.49 -18.97 -10.81
CA GLY A 130 10.57 -20.39 -11.24
C GLY A 130 9.88 -20.69 -12.56
N GLU A 131 9.73 -21.98 -12.84
CA GLU A 131 9.08 -22.44 -14.06
C GLU A 131 7.58 -22.08 -14.07
N GLY A 132 7.09 -21.59 -15.19
CA GLY A 132 5.71 -21.12 -15.31
C GLY A 132 5.39 -19.86 -14.51
N ALA A 133 6.42 -19.08 -14.14
CA ALA A 133 6.22 -17.81 -13.44
C ALA A 133 5.43 -16.81 -14.29
N LEU A 134 4.59 -16.01 -13.62
CA LEU A 134 3.92 -14.90 -14.30
C LEU A 134 4.91 -13.78 -14.62
N PRO A 135 4.73 -13.09 -15.76
CA PRO A 135 5.40 -11.82 -16.01
C PRO A 135 5.13 -10.82 -14.88
N VAL A 136 6.13 -10.02 -14.56
CA VAL A 136 6.02 -9.01 -13.50
C VAL A 136 4.87 -8.04 -13.79
N SER A 137 4.67 -7.68 -15.07
CA SER A 137 3.57 -6.80 -15.50
C SER A 137 2.19 -7.38 -15.15
N LEU A 138 1.96 -8.68 -15.39
CA LEU A 138 0.69 -9.32 -15.04
C LEU A 138 0.51 -9.41 -13.52
N ALA A 139 1.53 -9.83 -12.78
CA ALA A 139 1.49 -9.90 -11.32
C ALA A 139 1.17 -8.53 -10.68
N GLN A 140 1.75 -7.44 -11.20
CA GLN A 140 1.45 -6.09 -10.73
C GLN A 140 0.07 -5.59 -11.17
N THR A 141 -0.43 -6.01 -12.33
CA THR A 141 -1.80 -5.72 -12.77
C THR A 141 -2.83 -6.40 -11.86
N ILE A 142 -2.59 -7.66 -11.44
CA ILE A 142 -3.40 -8.36 -10.43
C ILE A 142 -3.43 -7.55 -9.12
N ARG A 143 -2.27 -7.06 -8.68
CA ARG A 143 -2.17 -6.21 -7.48
C ARG A 143 -2.85 -4.85 -7.67
N ALA A 144 -2.86 -4.26 -8.86
CA ALA A 144 -3.59 -3.03 -9.16
C ALA A 144 -5.12 -3.21 -9.07
N ALA A 145 -5.62 -4.44 -9.28
CA ALA A 145 -7.02 -4.80 -9.05
C ALA A 145 -7.39 -4.92 -7.55
N ASN A 146 -6.51 -4.53 -6.63
CA ASN A 146 -6.71 -4.52 -5.18
C ASN A 146 -8.12 -4.05 -4.72
N PRO A 147 -8.75 -3.00 -5.29
CA PRO A 147 -10.10 -2.61 -4.89
C PRO A 147 -11.15 -3.72 -5.00
N VAL A 148 -11.04 -4.60 -5.99
CA VAL A 148 -11.95 -5.77 -6.14
C VAL A 148 -11.79 -6.71 -4.96
N PHE A 149 -10.55 -7.01 -4.59
CA PHE A 149 -10.23 -7.88 -3.45
C PHE A 149 -10.67 -7.26 -2.12
N VAL A 150 -10.49 -5.94 -1.95
CA VAL A 150 -10.98 -5.22 -0.75
C VAL A 150 -12.49 -5.35 -0.60
N VAL A 151 -13.26 -5.17 -1.69
CA VAL A 151 -14.71 -5.30 -1.66
C VAL A 151 -15.12 -6.75 -1.38
N ALA A 152 -14.49 -7.72 -2.05
CA ALA A 152 -14.78 -9.14 -1.86
C ALA A 152 -14.46 -9.60 -0.42
N VAL A 153 -13.27 -9.30 0.09
CA VAL A 153 -12.85 -9.66 1.45
C VAL A 153 -13.75 -8.99 2.50
N SER A 154 -14.04 -7.71 2.34
CA SER A 154 -14.91 -7.00 3.29
C SER A 154 -16.35 -7.51 3.26
N PHE A 155 -16.85 -7.94 2.11
CA PHE A 155 -18.17 -8.56 1.99
C PHE A 155 -18.18 -9.93 2.69
N LEU A 156 -17.20 -10.79 2.42
CA LEU A 156 -17.14 -12.17 2.93
C LEU A 156 -16.87 -12.22 4.45
N PHE A 157 -15.94 -11.41 4.95
CA PHE A 157 -15.46 -11.50 6.33
C PHE A 157 -16.11 -10.46 7.27
N ALA A 158 -16.47 -9.29 6.77
CA ALA A 158 -17.06 -8.22 7.58
C ALA A 158 -18.56 -8.01 7.30
N GLY A 159 -19.17 -8.77 6.39
CA GLY A 159 -20.57 -8.61 5.98
C GLY A 159 -20.86 -7.20 5.41
N ALA A 160 -19.85 -6.50 4.95
CA ALA A 160 -19.99 -5.12 4.47
C ALA A 160 -20.85 -5.08 3.21
N ARG A 161 -21.89 -4.23 3.24
CA ARG A 161 -22.74 -3.99 2.06
C ARG A 161 -22.28 -2.74 1.35
N TYR A 162 -22.06 -2.87 0.06
CA TYR A 162 -21.65 -1.76 -0.80
C TYR A 162 -22.82 -1.24 -1.63
N SER A 163 -22.85 0.07 -1.89
CA SER A 163 -23.85 0.65 -2.77
C SER A 163 -23.68 0.15 -4.21
N PRO A 164 -24.74 0.06 -5.01
CA PRO A 164 -24.66 -0.33 -6.43
C PRO A 164 -23.66 0.53 -7.22
N GLN A 165 -23.51 1.81 -6.86
CA GLN A 165 -22.55 2.73 -7.49
C GLN A 165 -21.10 2.28 -7.29
N VAL A 166 -20.75 1.79 -6.08
CA VAL A 166 -19.41 1.23 -5.78
C VAL A 166 -19.19 -0.04 -6.61
N LEU A 167 -20.18 -0.94 -6.65
CA LEU A 167 -20.06 -2.19 -7.43
C LEU A 167 -19.92 -1.89 -8.94
N LEU A 168 -20.69 -0.95 -9.47
CA LEU A 168 -20.60 -0.55 -10.87
C LEU A 168 -19.23 0.08 -11.20
N SER A 169 -18.64 0.81 -10.26
CA SER A 169 -17.31 1.40 -10.47
C SER A 169 -16.16 0.38 -10.53
N LEU A 170 -16.39 -0.86 -10.11
CA LEU A 170 -15.44 -1.97 -10.26
C LEU A 170 -15.46 -2.62 -11.65
N VAL A 171 -16.54 -2.44 -12.42
CA VAL A 171 -16.70 -3.10 -13.73
C VAL A 171 -15.54 -2.81 -14.68
N PRO A 172 -15.14 -1.53 -14.93
CA PRO A 172 -14.00 -1.26 -15.81
C PRO A 172 -12.71 -1.89 -15.29
N LEU A 173 -12.51 -1.94 -13.99
CA LEU A 173 -11.32 -2.53 -13.38
C LEU A 173 -11.27 -4.04 -13.61
N VAL A 174 -12.38 -4.75 -13.42
CA VAL A 174 -12.49 -6.19 -13.70
C VAL A 174 -12.34 -6.48 -15.20
N ALA A 175 -12.95 -5.66 -16.05
CA ALA A 175 -12.82 -5.81 -17.51
C ALA A 175 -11.37 -5.63 -17.97
N GLY A 176 -10.69 -4.58 -17.53
CA GLY A 176 -9.28 -4.36 -17.85
C GLY A 176 -8.36 -5.47 -17.33
N PHE A 177 -8.63 -5.96 -16.12
CA PHE A 177 -7.92 -7.11 -15.55
C PHE A 177 -8.11 -8.38 -16.40
N ALA A 178 -9.35 -8.69 -16.79
CA ALA A 178 -9.65 -9.82 -17.67
C ALA A 178 -8.96 -9.67 -19.04
N MET A 179 -8.99 -8.50 -19.66
CA MET A 179 -8.28 -8.22 -20.90
C MET A 179 -6.77 -8.48 -20.79
N THR A 180 -6.13 -8.00 -19.72
CA THR A 180 -4.69 -8.20 -19.52
C THR A 180 -4.35 -9.68 -19.33
N THR A 181 -5.17 -10.40 -18.55
CA THR A 181 -4.98 -11.82 -18.27
C THR A 181 -5.16 -12.69 -19.51
N LEU A 182 -6.21 -12.42 -20.31
CA LEU A 182 -6.50 -13.15 -21.55
C LEU A 182 -5.50 -12.83 -22.68
N ALA A 183 -4.83 -11.69 -22.59
CA ALA A 183 -3.80 -11.30 -23.55
C ALA A 183 -2.42 -11.93 -23.26
N GLU A 184 -2.26 -12.62 -22.14
CA GLU A 184 -1.00 -13.26 -21.77
C GLU A 184 -0.84 -14.58 -22.54
N VAL A 185 0.27 -14.71 -23.28
CA VAL A 185 0.54 -15.88 -24.14
C VAL A 185 0.97 -17.08 -23.27
N ASP A 186 1.79 -16.83 -22.26
CA ASP A 186 2.33 -17.86 -21.35
C ASP A 186 1.56 -17.87 -20.03
N PHE A 187 0.26 -18.11 -20.10
CA PHE A 187 -0.62 -18.09 -18.92
C PHE A 187 -0.55 -19.40 -18.13
N HIS A 188 -0.04 -19.34 -16.91
CA HIS A 188 -0.02 -20.46 -15.98
C HIS A 188 -1.05 -20.27 -14.85
N LEU A 189 -2.11 -21.06 -14.84
CA LEU A 189 -3.20 -20.96 -13.88
C LEU A 189 -2.73 -21.06 -12.43
N GLN A 190 -1.77 -21.95 -12.14
CA GLN A 190 -1.26 -22.12 -10.77
C GLN A 190 -0.56 -20.86 -10.28
N ALA A 191 0.34 -20.27 -11.07
CA ALA A 191 1.02 -19.03 -10.73
C ALA A 191 0.02 -17.84 -10.59
N PHE A 192 -1.01 -17.82 -11.44
CA PHE A 192 -2.10 -16.86 -11.33
C PHE A 192 -2.87 -16.99 -9.99
N LEU A 193 -3.20 -18.20 -9.57
CA LEU A 193 -3.87 -18.45 -8.29
C LEU A 193 -2.98 -18.04 -7.11
N TYR A 194 -1.67 -18.26 -7.18
CA TYR A 194 -0.73 -17.76 -6.18
C TYR A 194 -0.72 -16.23 -6.11
N ALA A 195 -0.71 -15.54 -7.26
CA ALA A 195 -0.77 -14.08 -7.28
C ALA A 195 -2.08 -13.55 -6.68
N VAL A 196 -3.23 -14.13 -7.03
CA VAL A 196 -4.55 -13.79 -6.47
C VAL A 196 -4.59 -14.05 -4.96
N GLY A 197 -4.09 -15.19 -4.50
CA GLY A 197 -3.95 -15.51 -3.08
C GLY A 197 -3.09 -14.50 -2.33
N SER A 198 -1.94 -14.15 -2.88
CA SER A 198 -1.04 -13.13 -2.32
C SER A 198 -1.75 -11.80 -2.12
N VAL A 199 -2.45 -11.29 -3.13
CA VAL A 199 -3.18 -10.01 -3.05
C VAL A 199 -4.30 -10.07 -2.02
N THR A 200 -5.05 -11.18 -1.98
CA THR A 200 -6.13 -11.37 -1.00
C THR A 200 -5.60 -11.28 0.43
N ILE A 201 -4.49 -11.94 0.72
CA ILE A 201 -3.85 -11.90 2.04
C ILE A 201 -3.28 -10.52 2.34
N LEU A 202 -2.69 -9.82 1.36
CA LEU A 202 -2.24 -8.43 1.52
C LEU A 202 -3.38 -7.49 1.90
N VAL A 203 -4.58 -7.70 1.34
CA VAL A 203 -5.78 -6.94 1.74
C VAL A 203 -6.12 -7.18 3.20
N VAL A 204 -6.15 -8.43 3.64
CA VAL A 204 -6.39 -8.79 5.05
C VAL A 204 -5.34 -8.13 5.95
N MET A 205 -4.06 -8.26 5.60
CA MET A 205 -2.94 -7.63 6.32
C MET A 205 -3.12 -6.11 6.44
N SER A 206 -3.52 -5.44 5.35
CA SER A 206 -3.75 -4.00 5.34
C SER A 206 -4.90 -3.57 6.24
N LEU A 207 -5.98 -4.37 6.32
CA LEU A 207 -7.11 -4.10 7.21
C LEU A 207 -6.69 -4.24 8.68
N ILE A 208 -5.92 -5.27 9.02
CA ILE A 208 -5.39 -5.50 10.37
C ILE A 208 -4.42 -4.39 10.76
N SER A 209 -3.50 -4.01 9.86
CA SER A 209 -2.55 -2.92 10.10
C SER A 209 -3.26 -1.59 10.36
N LYS A 210 -4.30 -1.27 9.56
CA LYS A 210 -5.11 -0.06 9.79
C LYS A 210 -5.81 -0.07 11.14
N ALA A 211 -6.35 -1.21 11.56
CA ALA A 211 -6.95 -1.35 12.88
C ALA A 211 -5.91 -1.13 13.99
N ALA A 212 -4.69 -1.65 13.84
CA ALA A 212 -3.60 -1.46 14.78
C ALA A 212 -3.14 0.03 14.88
N PHE A 213 -3.05 0.74 13.75
CA PHE A 213 -2.74 2.19 13.73
C PHE A 213 -3.85 3.07 14.29
N SER A 214 -5.10 2.61 14.28
CA SER A 214 -6.27 3.38 14.73
C SER A 214 -6.64 3.15 16.20
N GLY A 215 -5.91 2.29 16.91
CA GLY A 215 -6.16 1.98 18.33
C GLY A 215 -6.02 3.21 19.23
N LYS A 216 -7.07 3.51 20.02
CA LYS A 216 -7.11 4.69 20.90
C LYS A 216 -6.29 4.53 22.19
N ASP A 217 -6.02 3.31 22.60
CA ASP A 217 -5.49 2.99 23.93
C ASP A 217 -4.01 2.55 23.95
N ALA A 218 -3.40 2.36 22.80
CA ALA A 218 -1.97 2.05 22.69
C ALA A 218 -1.30 3.16 21.87
N ALA A 219 -0.09 3.53 22.26
CA ALA A 219 0.77 4.34 21.40
C ALA A 219 0.80 3.68 20.01
N ALA A 220 0.31 4.38 18.99
CA ALA A 220 0.30 3.84 17.63
C ALA A 220 1.71 3.36 17.27
N PRO A 221 1.87 2.16 16.68
CA PRO A 221 3.19 1.66 16.35
C PRO A 221 3.84 2.57 15.31
N HIS A 222 5.15 2.79 15.43
CA HIS A 222 5.88 3.47 14.37
C HIS A 222 5.88 2.58 13.12
N TRP A 223 5.62 3.15 11.94
CA TRP A 223 5.53 2.41 10.67
C TRP A 223 6.76 1.53 10.37
N ALA A 224 7.97 1.99 10.74
CA ALA A 224 9.19 1.19 10.59
C ALA A 224 9.25 -0.01 11.54
N GLN A 225 8.65 0.07 12.74
CA GLN A 225 8.51 -1.08 13.64
C GLN A 225 7.56 -2.13 13.06
N VAL A 226 6.44 -1.70 12.45
CA VAL A 226 5.51 -2.64 11.80
C VAL A 226 6.22 -3.41 10.71
N GLN A 227 7.05 -2.75 9.91
CA GLN A 227 7.83 -3.41 8.85
C GLN A 227 8.83 -4.41 9.44
N LEU A 228 9.66 -4.00 10.40
CA LEU A 228 10.62 -4.90 11.04
C LEU A 228 9.93 -6.14 11.60
N TRP A 229 8.88 -5.95 12.41
CA TRP A 229 8.23 -7.07 13.09
C TRP A 229 7.41 -7.95 12.16
N SER A 230 6.82 -7.40 11.10
CA SER A 230 6.14 -8.23 10.10
C SER A 230 7.11 -9.18 9.39
N CYS A 231 8.29 -8.72 9.01
CA CYS A 231 9.32 -9.57 8.39
C CYS A 231 9.96 -10.54 9.41
N ALA A 232 10.30 -10.06 10.61
CA ALA A 232 10.94 -10.90 11.64
C ALA A 232 10.03 -12.06 12.10
N ILE A 233 8.74 -11.79 12.33
CA ILE A 233 7.77 -12.83 12.68
C ILE A 233 7.56 -13.79 11.51
N ALA A 234 7.46 -13.28 10.28
CA ALA A 234 7.34 -14.10 9.09
C ALA A 234 8.55 -15.04 8.92
N SER A 235 9.78 -14.53 9.12
CA SER A 235 11.01 -15.32 9.09
C SER A 235 11.02 -16.38 10.18
N LEU A 236 10.66 -16.01 11.42
CA LEU A 236 10.61 -16.93 12.55
C LEU A 236 9.61 -18.08 12.31
N MET A 237 8.47 -17.78 11.71
CA MET A 237 7.45 -18.81 11.40
C MET A 237 7.88 -19.72 10.25
N LEU A 238 8.63 -19.21 9.28
CA LEU A 238 9.14 -19.99 8.15
C LEU A 238 10.38 -20.82 8.54
N ALA A 239 11.17 -20.39 9.53
CA ALA A 239 12.44 -20.98 9.91
C ALA A 239 12.40 -22.49 10.19
N PRO A 240 11.42 -23.07 10.93
CA PRO A 240 11.37 -24.50 11.17
C PRO A 240 11.28 -25.33 9.88
N VAL A 241 10.45 -24.91 8.93
CA VAL A 241 10.28 -25.57 7.62
C VAL A 241 11.57 -25.41 6.81
N TRP A 242 12.09 -24.19 6.71
CA TRP A 242 13.29 -23.87 5.95
C TRP A 242 14.53 -24.64 6.45
N VAL A 243 14.71 -24.74 7.77
CA VAL A 243 15.82 -25.52 8.37
C VAL A 243 15.62 -27.02 8.12
N GLY A 244 14.39 -27.53 8.30
CA GLY A 244 14.06 -28.93 8.09
C GLY A 244 14.26 -29.39 6.64
N GLU A 245 14.07 -28.49 5.68
CA GLU A 245 14.28 -28.76 4.25
C GLU A 245 15.77 -28.55 3.81
N GLY A 246 16.68 -28.24 4.74
CA GLY A 246 18.09 -28.01 4.44
C GLY A 246 18.40 -26.66 3.78
N GLY A 247 17.50 -25.70 3.90
CA GLY A 247 17.63 -24.36 3.32
C GLY A 247 18.92 -23.62 3.70
N PRO A 248 19.36 -23.62 4.96
CA PRO A 248 20.62 -22.97 5.35
C PRO A 248 21.82 -23.49 4.56
N ALA A 249 21.89 -24.81 4.31
CA ALA A 249 22.99 -25.40 3.55
C ALA A 249 22.93 -24.99 2.06
N ARG A 250 21.74 -24.94 1.46
CA ARG A 250 21.56 -24.48 0.06
C ARG A 250 21.98 -23.02 -0.10
N VAL A 251 21.54 -22.14 0.79
CA VAL A 251 21.89 -20.71 0.74
C VAL A 251 23.40 -20.53 1.00
N ALA A 252 23.99 -21.25 1.96
CA ALA A 252 25.43 -21.20 2.21
C ALA A 252 26.24 -21.69 1.01
N ALA A 253 25.81 -22.75 0.33
CA ALA A 253 26.43 -23.23 -0.90
C ALA A 253 26.36 -22.19 -2.03
N ALA A 254 25.21 -21.51 -2.21
CA ALA A 254 25.07 -20.45 -3.19
C ALA A 254 25.97 -19.24 -2.88
N LEU A 255 26.11 -18.88 -1.60
CA LEU A 255 26.99 -17.78 -1.16
C LEU A 255 28.49 -18.09 -1.33
N SER A 256 28.88 -19.35 -1.19
CA SER A 256 30.27 -19.80 -1.31
C SER A 256 30.65 -20.23 -2.74
N HIS A 257 29.73 -20.15 -3.71
CA HIS A 257 30.05 -20.48 -5.10
C HIS A 257 31.13 -19.56 -5.66
N ALA A 258 32.20 -20.13 -6.23
CA ALA A 258 33.40 -19.38 -6.60
C ALA A 258 33.14 -18.23 -7.60
N GLU A 259 32.26 -18.43 -8.56
CA GLU A 259 31.97 -17.44 -9.61
C GLU A 259 30.74 -16.62 -9.31
N LEU A 260 29.68 -17.22 -8.77
CA LEU A 260 28.36 -16.59 -8.58
C LEU A 260 28.10 -16.05 -7.17
N GLY A 261 28.86 -16.48 -6.16
CA GLY A 261 28.61 -16.12 -4.76
C GLY A 261 28.68 -14.61 -4.50
N GLY A 262 29.63 -13.90 -5.10
CA GLY A 262 29.74 -12.45 -4.99
C GLY A 262 28.58 -11.69 -5.66
N ALA A 263 28.03 -12.21 -6.76
CA ALA A 263 26.84 -11.67 -7.41
C ALA A 263 25.60 -11.89 -6.54
N PHE A 264 25.48 -13.09 -5.96
CA PHE A 264 24.38 -13.43 -5.05
C PHE A 264 24.38 -12.58 -3.77
N GLN A 265 25.54 -12.34 -3.17
CA GLN A 265 25.67 -11.43 -2.01
C GLN A 265 25.18 -10.02 -2.35
N ARG A 266 25.58 -9.48 -3.51
CA ARG A 266 25.11 -8.16 -3.98
C ARG A 266 23.62 -8.15 -4.23
N LEU A 267 23.06 -9.23 -4.82
CA LEU A 267 21.62 -9.36 -5.05
C LEU A 267 20.85 -9.33 -3.72
N ILE A 268 21.27 -10.11 -2.72
CA ILE A 268 20.66 -10.12 -1.39
C ILE A 268 20.69 -8.72 -0.77
N ALA A 269 21.85 -8.05 -0.80
CA ALA A 269 21.99 -6.72 -0.20
C ALA A 269 21.10 -5.69 -0.90
N LEU A 270 21.12 -5.64 -2.23
CA LEU A 270 20.32 -4.68 -3.01
C LEU A 270 18.82 -4.97 -2.91
N ASN A 271 18.41 -6.23 -3.11
CA ASN A 271 16.99 -6.60 -3.02
C ASN A 271 16.44 -6.35 -1.61
N GLY A 272 17.17 -6.75 -0.56
CA GLY A 272 16.78 -6.51 0.83
C GLY A 272 16.64 -5.02 1.16
N ALA A 273 17.56 -4.17 0.67
CA ALA A 273 17.47 -2.72 0.84
C ALA A 273 16.25 -2.14 0.11
N MET A 274 16.01 -2.55 -1.14
CA MET A 274 14.86 -2.08 -1.94
C MET A 274 13.54 -2.56 -1.34
N TYR A 275 13.46 -3.81 -0.92
CA TYR A 275 12.28 -4.37 -0.26
C TYR A 275 11.97 -3.66 1.05
N TYR A 276 12.97 -3.49 1.92
CA TYR A 276 12.79 -2.75 3.17
C TYR A 276 12.29 -1.31 2.90
N ALA A 277 12.95 -0.59 2.00
CA ALA A 277 12.59 0.78 1.67
C ALA A 277 11.18 0.89 1.06
N GLU A 278 10.82 -0.01 0.14
CA GLU A 278 9.48 -0.06 -0.44
C GLU A 278 8.40 -0.22 0.62
N GLN A 279 8.54 -1.19 1.50
CA GLN A 279 7.55 -1.52 2.52
C GLN A 279 7.44 -0.41 3.58
N VAL A 280 8.57 0.15 4.00
CA VAL A 280 8.63 1.27 4.93
C VAL A 280 7.89 2.49 4.35
N MET A 281 8.15 2.83 3.09
CA MET A 281 7.46 3.93 2.41
C MET A 281 5.96 3.64 2.23
N GLN A 282 5.59 2.38 1.99
CA GLN A 282 4.19 1.97 1.92
C GLN A 282 3.45 2.18 3.25
N PHE A 283 4.02 1.73 4.37
CA PHE A 283 3.40 1.96 5.69
C PHE A 283 3.35 3.44 6.04
N LYS A 284 4.39 4.21 5.70
CA LYS A 284 4.41 5.67 5.87
C LYS A 284 3.34 6.36 5.03
N ALA A 285 3.12 5.93 3.81
CA ALA A 285 2.07 6.46 2.96
C ALA A 285 0.66 6.11 3.49
N ILE A 286 0.45 4.89 4.01
CA ILE A 286 -0.81 4.48 4.65
C ILE A 286 -1.13 5.35 5.86
N GLU A 287 -0.11 5.71 6.66
CA GLU A 287 -0.25 6.60 7.81
C GLU A 287 -0.56 8.04 7.37
N SER A 288 0.20 8.56 6.39
CA SER A 288 0.23 9.99 6.06
C SER A 288 -0.89 10.45 5.13
N TYR A 289 -1.39 9.58 4.25
CA TYR A 289 -2.39 9.95 3.24
C TYR A 289 -3.78 9.45 3.57
N ALA A 290 -4.78 10.28 3.21
CA ALA A 290 -6.17 9.82 3.18
C ALA A 290 -6.30 8.60 2.25
N THR A 291 -7.24 7.71 2.56
CA THR A 291 -7.40 6.41 1.86
C THR A 291 -7.54 6.58 0.34
N LEU A 292 -8.23 7.63 -0.12
CA LEU A 292 -8.35 7.92 -1.55
C LEU A 292 -7.00 8.29 -2.18
N THR A 293 -6.30 9.25 -1.58
CA THR A 293 -5.01 9.74 -2.09
C THR A 293 -3.99 8.60 -2.14
N TYR A 294 -3.92 7.80 -1.07
CA TYR A 294 -3.07 6.60 -1.04
C TYR A 294 -3.43 5.63 -2.18
N GLY A 295 -4.72 5.34 -2.39
CA GLY A 295 -5.15 4.42 -3.44
C GLY A 295 -4.79 4.89 -4.85
N VAL A 296 -4.90 6.20 -5.12
CA VAL A 296 -4.48 6.78 -6.42
C VAL A 296 -2.96 6.69 -6.58
N ILE A 297 -2.19 7.08 -5.56
CA ILE A 297 -0.72 7.01 -5.59
C ILE A 297 -0.25 5.57 -5.80
N ASP A 298 -0.81 4.60 -5.06
CA ASP A 298 -0.47 3.18 -5.21
C ASP A 298 -0.80 2.64 -6.60
N THR A 299 -1.91 3.07 -7.21
CA THR A 299 -2.28 2.68 -8.58
C THR A 299 -1.27 3.23 -9.60
N ILE A 300 -0.87 4.51 -9.47
CA ILE A 300 0.15 5.12 -10.35
C ILE A 300 1.49 4.41 -10.16
N ARG A 301 1.89 4.12 -8.93
CA ARG A 301 3.11 3.36 -8.63
C ARG A 301 3.14 2.00 -9.34
N ARG A 302 2.04 1.24 -9.28
CA ARG A 302 1.91 -0.06 -9.96
C ARG A 302 2.03 0.08 -11.47
N LEU A 303 1.41 1.12 -12.05
CA LEU A 303 1.57 1.43 -13.46
C LEU A 303 3.04 1.69 -13.82
N CYS A 304 3.75 2.47 -12.99
CA CYS A 304 5.18 2.69 -13.18
C CYS A 304 5.98 1.38 -13.11
N ILE A 305 5.66 0.46 -12.18
CA ILE A 305 6.31 -0.84 -12.11
C ILE A 305 6.03 -1.65 -13.40
N VAL A 306 4.77 -1.72 -13.85
CA VAL A 306 4.40 -2.45 -15.07
C VAL A 306 5.20 -1.95 -16.27
N VAL A 307 5.28 -0.63 -16.45
CA VAL A 307 5.97 -0.02 -17.59
C VAL A 307 7.49 -0.10 -17.41
N CYS A 308 8.01 0.37 -16.28
CA CYS A 308 9.47 0.45 -16.10
C CYS A 308 10.09 -0.93 -15.92
N THR A 309 9.54 -1.77 -15.04
CA THR A 309 10.12 -3.10 -14.78
C THR A 309 9.75 -4.06 -15.89
N GLY A 310 8.46 -4.18 -16.24
CA GLY A 310 8.02 -5.16 -17.23
C GLY A 310 8.55 -4.83 -18.62
N TYR A 311 8.21 -3.66 -19.15
CA TYR A 311 8.58 -3.32 -20.52
C TYR A 311 10.05 -2.93 -20.69
N PHE A 312 10.55 -1.93 -19.92
CA PHE A 312 11.90 -1.41 -20.17
C PHE A 312 13.03 -2.27 -19.59
N LEU A 313 12.88 -2.79 -18.38
CA LEU A 313 13.97 -3.51 -17.72
C LEU A 313 14.00 -5.01 -18.03
N ARG A 314 12.83 -5.63 -18.15
CA ARG A 314 12.73 -7.07 -18.40
C ARG A 314 12.38 -7.43 -19.85
N GLY A 315 12.07 -6.46 -20.69
CA GLY A 315 11.75 -6.70 -22.11
C GLY A 315 10.49 -7.55 -22.33
N GLU A 316 9.53 -7.52 -21.40
CA GLU A 316 8.28 -8.26 -21.56
C GLU A 316 7.50 -7.78 -22.78
N THR A 317 6.90 -8.72 -23.52
CA THR A 317 6.12 -8.39 -24.70
C THR A 317 4.79 -7.74 -24.32
N PHE A 318 4.53 -6.56 -24.87
CA PHE A 318 3.29 -5.83 -24.70
C PHE A 318 2.54 -5.81 -26.03
N ASN A 319 1.53 -6.64 -26.17
CA ASN A 319 0.57 -6.52 -27.26
C ASN A 319 -0.46 -5.42 -26.96
N THR A 320 -1.21 -5.01 -27.98
CA THR A 320 -2.21 -3.92 -27.85
C THR A 320 -3.25 -4.24 -26.78
N SER A 321 -3.75 -5.47 -26.70
CA SER A 321 -4.75 -5.89 -25.71
C SER A 321 -4.22 -5.79 -24.27
N LYS A 322 -2.96 -6.21 -24.04
CA LYS A 322 -2.29 -6.11 -22.73
C LYS A 322 -2.13 -4.64 -22.32
N SER A 323 -1.67 -3.79 -23.23
CA SER A 323 -1.48 -2.35 -22.99
C SER A 323 -2.80 -1.64 -22.67
N VAL A 324 -3.85 -1.91 -23.45
CA VAL A 324 -5.19 -1.36 -23.21
C VAL A 324 -5.76 -1.88 -21.89
N GLY A 325 -5.62 -3.19 -21.62
CA GLY A 325 -6.08 -3.81 -20.37
C GLY A 325 -5.45 -3.17 -19.13
N VAL A 326 -4.12 -2.96 -19.12
CA VAL A 326 -3.39 -2.27 -18.04
C VAL A 326 -3.93 -0.84 -17.87
N GLY A 327 -4.11 -0.09 -18.96
CA GLY A 327 -4.67 1.27 -18.91
C GLY A 327 -6.07 1.30 -18.30
N VAL A 328 -6.95 0.38 -18.71
CA VAL A 328 -8.32 0.26 -18.18
C VAL A 328 -8.32 -0.09 -16.69
N VAL A 329 -7.43 -1.00 -16.23
CA VAL A 329 -7.27 -1.29 -14.78
C VAL A 329 -6.91 -0.04 -14.01
N CYS A 330 -5.94 0.75 -14.48
CA CYS A 330 -5.49 1.95 -13.79
C CYS A 330 -6.60 3.02 -13.71
N VAL A 331 -7.27 3.30 -14.83
CA VAL A 331 -8.40 4.24 -14.89
C VAL A 331 -9.54 3.75 -14.00
N GLY A 332 -9.87 2.45 -14.05
CA GLY A 332 -10.90 1.84 -13.22
C GLY A 332 -10.61 1.95 -11.73
N ALA A 333 -9.35 1.73 -11.31
CA ALA A 333 -8.96 1.86 -9.90
C ALA A 333 -9.04 3.31 -9.40
N ILE A 334 -8.63 4.29 -10.21
CA ILE A 334 -8.76 5.72 -9.89
C ILE A 334 -10.25 6.09 -9.79
N TYR A 335 -11.07 5.65 -10.75
CA TYR A 335 -12.50 5.91 -10.76
C TYR A 335 -13.21 5.32 -9.53
N TYR A 336 -12.91 4.06 -9.19
CA TYR A 336 -13.43 3.42 -7.98
C TYR A 336 -13.11 4.24 -6.71
N ASN A 337 -11.84 4.64 -6.55
CA ASN A 337 -11.42 5.43 -5.39
C ASN A 337 -12.20 6.75 -5.32
N LYS A 338 -12.39 7.44 -6.43
CA LYS A 338 -13.17 8.69 -6.52
C LYS A 338 -14.63 8.49 -6.11
N VAL A 339 -15.30 7.46 -6.63
CA VAL A 339 -16.71 7.15 -6.29
C VAL A 339 -16.84 6.83 -4.80
N LYS A 340 -15.96 6.03 -4.24
CA LYS A 340 -15.95 5.67 -2.82
C LYS A 340 -15.81 6.90 -1.92
N ASP A 341 -14.93 7.84 -2.29
CA ASP A 341 -14.71 9.06 -1.52
C ASP A 341 -15.91 10.01 -1.57
N GLN A 342 -16.53 10.17 -2.76
CA GLN A 342 -17.75 10.97 -2.91
C GLN A 342 -18.88 10.44 -2.02
N LEU A 343 -19.07 9.12 -1.98
CA LEU A 343 -20.09 8.50 -1.14
C LEU A 343 -19.79 8.65 0.35
N ALA A 344 -18.52 8.51 0.75
CA ALA A 344 -18.10 8.72 2.14
C ALA A 344 -18.33 10.17 2.57
N SER A 345 -17.99 11.14 1.73
CA SER A 345 -18.21 12.58 1.99
C SER A 345 -19.69 12.94 2.07
N ALA A 346 -20.53 12.37 1.18
CA ALA A 346 -21.98 12.55 1.21
C ALA A 346 -22.60 11.97 2.49
N ALA A 347 -22.15 10.80 2.93
CA ALA A 347 -22.60 10.17 4.19
C ALA A 347 -22.22 11.01 5.42
N ALA A 348 -20.98 11.55 5.45
CA ALA A 348 -20.52 12.44 6.51
C ALA A 348 -21.31 13.75 6.57
N ALA A 349 -21.65 14.34 5.42
CA ALA A 349 -22.48 15.55 5.34
C ALA A 349 -23.92 15.31 5.85
N LYS A 350 -24.50 14.14 5.54
CA LYS A 350 -25.82 13.74 6.08
C LYS A 350 -25.81 13.63 7.61
N LYS A 351 -24.74 13.01 8.17
CA LYS A 351 -24.59 12.81 9.63
C LYS A 351 -24.40 14.11 10.41
N LYS A 352 -23.93 15.19 9.75
CA LYS A 352 -23.78 16.52 10.36
C LYS A 352 -25.07 17.32 10.33
N LYS A 353 -26.06 16.95 9.50
CA LYS A 353 -27.35 17.65 9.37
C LYS A 353 -28.45 17.05 10.26
N ASN A 354 -28.26 15.84 10.72
CA ASN A 354 -29.11 15.17 11.71
C ASN A 354 -28.46 15.26 13.11
#